data_93a5b168bc100ee4b0bc6d2aad9ced43
#
_entry.id   93a5b168bc100ee4b0bc6d2aad9ced43
#
_cell.length_a   1.000
_cell.length_b   1.000
_cell.length_c   1.000
_cell.angle_alpha   90.00
_cell.angle_beta   90.00
_cell.angle_gamma   90.00
#
_symmetry.space_group_name_H-M   'P 1'
#
loop_
_entity.id
_entity.type
_entity.pdbx_description
1 polymer ?
#
loop_
_entity_poly.entity_id
_entity_poly.type
_entity_poly.pdbx_seq_one_letter_code
_entity_poly.pdbx_strand_id
1 'polypeptide(L)'
;MYVNVENVNFAYDKKPILHDINFGMNKGEITGLIGPNGAGKSTMLKLMIKKMKPNNGKIIIGDNDIFSIKRENNPVTFIPDIPVYYEELTVWEHLQFIKALYPENSVTVDSLIREFNLN
;
A
#
# COMPACT_ATOMS: atom_id res chain seq x y z
N MET A 1 -10.41 -15.66 3.27
CA MET A 1 -10.38 -14.30 2.75
C MET A 1 -9.04 -14.04 2.09
N TYR A 2 -9.01 -13.17 1.09
CA TYR A 2 -7.75 -12.86 0.39
C TYR A 2 -6.80 -12.04 1.25
N VAL A 3 -7.32 -11.08 2.01
CA VAL A 3 -6.55 -10.30 2.97
C VAL A 3 -7.00 -10.65 4.37
N ASN A 4 -6.07 -10.98 5.24
CA ASN A 4 -6.35 -11.24 6.65
C ASN A 4 -5.39 -10.43 7.52
N VAL A 5 -5.96 -9.57 8.36
CA VAL A 5 -5.23 -8.85 9.39
C VAL A 5 -5.55 -9.54 10.72
N GLU A 6 -4.51 -10.06 11.37
CA GLU A 6 -4.66 -10.92 12.55
C GLU A 6 -3.89 -10.37 13.74
N ASN A 7 -4.62 -10.00 14.78
CA ASN A 7 -4.09 -9.59 16.09
C ASN A 7 -2.99 -8.53 15.97
N VAL A 8 -3.19 -7.54 15.12
CA VAL A 8 -2.19 -6.49 14.89
C VAL A 8 -2.22 -5.47 16.00
N ASN A 9 -1.06 -5.25 16.59
CA ASN A 9 -0.80 -4.22 17.59
C ASN A 9 0.34 -3.35 17.11
N PHE A 10 0.21 -2.05 17.29
CA PHE A 10 1.26 -1.10 16.93
C PHE A 10 1.23 0.10 17.88
N ALA A 11 2.41 0.55 18.28
CA ALA A 11 2.58 1.73 19.11
C ALA A 11 3.73 2.58 18.54
N TYR A 12 3.55 3.90 18.57
CA TYR A 12 4.63 4.85 18.37
C TYR A 12 5.29 5.08 19.72
N ASP A 13 6.57 4.71 19.84
CA ASP A 13 7.29 4.67 21.10
C ASP A 13 6.49 3.86 22.14
N LYS A 14 5.91 4.49 23.13
CA LYS A 14 5.08 3.80 24.12
C LYS A 14 3.60 4.13 24.02
N LYS A 15 3.20 4.85 22.95
CA LYS A 15 1.80 5.24 22.76
C LYS A 15 1.09 4.26 21.84
N PRO A 16 0.16 3.45 22.35
CA PRO A 16 -0.60 2.51 21.53
C PRO A 16 -1.46 3.24 20.51
N ILE A 17 -1.39 2.82 19.25
CA ILE A 17 -2.20 3.35 18.16
C ILE A 17 -3.18 2.28 17.66
N LEU A 18 -2.68 1.07 17.45
CA LEU A 18 -3.51 -0.08 17.02
C LEU A 18 -3.48 -1.12 18.12
N HIS A 19 -4.65 -1.63 18.48
CA HIS A 19 -4.80 -2.61 19.53
C HIS A 19 -5.67 -3.76 19.07
N ASP A 20 -5.06 -4.93 18.98
CA ASP A 20 -5.71 -6.20 18.62
C ASP A 20 -6.64 -6.07 17.41
N ILE A 21 -6.10 -5.56 16.30
CA ILE A 21 -6.86 -5.32 15.10
C ILE A 21 -7.02 -6.62 14.31
N ASN A 22 -8.26 -6.96 14.01
CA ASN A 22 -8.62 -8.17 13.26
C ASN A 22 -9.67 -7.82 12.21
N PHE A 23 -9.37 -8.08 10.95
CA PHE A 23 -10.35 -7.98 9.86
C PHE A 23 -9.85 -8.72 8.63
N GLY A 24 -10.76 -8.91 7.69
CA GLY A 24 -10.41 -9.54 6.42
C GLY A 24 -11.16 -8.93 5.26
N MET A 25 -10.64 -9.15 4.06
CA MET A 25 -11.25 -8.69 2.82
C MET A 25 -11.17 -9.78 1.77
N ASN A 26 -12.22 -9.91 0.97
CA ASN A 26 -12.25 -10.84 -0.15
C ASN A 26 -11.79 -10.16 -1.43
N LYS A 27 -11.37 -10.94 -2.42
CA LYS A 27 -11.08 -10.41 -3.76
C LYS A 27 -12.33 -9.78 -4.35
N GLY A 28 -12.15 -8.68 -5.07
CA GLY A 28 -13.24 -7.99 -5.75
C GLY A 28 -14.09 -7.12 -4.86
N GLU A 29 -13.74 -6.96 -3.59
CA GLU A 29 -14.47 -6.12 -2.66
C GLU A 29 -13.84 -4.72 -2.53
N ILE A 30 -14.71 -3.74 -2.29
CA ILE A 30 -14.30 -2.40 -1.87
C ILE A 30 -14.63 -2.28 -0.39
N THR A 31 -13.60 -2.04 0.42
CA THR A 31 -13.75 -1.96 1.87
C THR A 31 -13.43 -0.54 2.35
N GLY A 32 -14.35 0.05 3.11
CA GLY A 32 -14.15 1.37 3.70
C GLY A 32 -13.52 1.26 5.09
N LEU A 33 -12.55 2.12 5.36
CA LEU A 33 -11.91 2.24 6.65
C LEU A 33 -12.34 3.56 7.28
N ILE A 34 -13.26 3.50 8.23
CA ILE A 34 -13.93 4.66 8.80
C ILE A 34 -13.50 4.88 10.24
N GLY A 35 -13.29 6.13 10.61
CA GLY A 35 -12.95 6.50 11.96
C GLY A 35 -12.50 7.96 12.01
N PRO A 36 -12.47 8.56 13.21
CA PRO A 36 -11.96 9.92 13.34
C PRO A 36 -10.46 9.99 13.08
N ASN A 37 -9.95 11.19 12.83
CA ASN A 37 -8.52 11.43 12.69
C ASN A 37 -7.81 10.98 13.97
N GLY A 38 -6.71 10.26 13.81
CA GLY A 38 -5.96 9.71 14.93
C GLY A 38 -6.45 8.35 15.41
N ALA A 39 -7.45 7.75 14.76
CA ALA A 39 -7.96 6.42 15.12
C ALA A 39 -7.09 5.26 14.57
N GLY A 40 -5.98 5.55 13.93
CA GLY A 40 -5.06 4.53 13.43
C GLY A 40 -5.24 4.16 11.96
N LYS A 41 -6.14 4.81 11.22
CA LYS A 41 -6.38 4.50 9.80
C LYS A 41 -5.10 4.63 8.96
N SER A 42 -4.43 5.77 9.06
CA SER A 42 -3.19 6.02 8.34
C SER A 42 -2.08 5.06 8.77
N THR A 43 -2.04 4.74 10.05
CA THR A 43 -1.09 3.78 10.59
C THR A 43 -1.30 2.40 10.00
N MET A 44 -2.55 1.94 9.93
CA MET A 44 -2.89 0.65 9.33
C MET A 44 -2.45 0.59 7.87
N LEU A 45 -2.70 1.65 7.11
CA LEU A 45 -2.29 1.71 5.71
C LEU A 45 -0.76 1.69 5.58
N LYS A 46 -0.04 2.39 6.46
CA LYS A 46 1.43 2.36 6.45
C LYS A 46 2.00 0.97 6.75
N LEU A 47 1.33 0.21 7.60
CA LEU A 47 1.71 -1.19 7.84
C LEU A 47 1.48 -2.04 6.59
N MET A 48 0.35 -1.85 5.90
CA MET A 48 0.01 -2.63 4.71
C MET A 48 0.98 -2.37 3.55
N ILE A 49 1.52 -1.17 3.42
CA ILE A 49 2.54 -0.87 2.40
C ILE A 49 3.96 -1.15 2.88
N LYS A 50 4.11 -1.73 4.06
CA LYS A 50 5.38 -2.11 4.68
C LYS A 50 6.29 -0.92 4.99
N LYS A 51 5.72 0.26 5.18
CA LYS A 51 6.47 1.44 5.62
C LYS A 51 6.87 1.32 7.09
N MET A 52 6.08 0.57 7.85
CA MET A 52 6.32 0.26 9.25
C MET A 52 5.99 -1.22 9.49
N LYS A 53 6.46 -1.75 10.61
CA LYS A 53 6.22 -3.14 11.02
C LYS A 53 5.40 -3.16 12.30
N PRO A 54 4.40 -4.05 12.44
CA PRO A 54 3.63 -4.15 13.68
C PRO A 54 4.48 -4.71 14.83
N ASN A 55 4.10 -4.38 16.04
CA ASN A 55 4.74 -4.96 17.23
C ASN A 55 4.35 -6.43 17.37
N ASN A 56 3.10 -6.76 17.11
CA ASN A 56 2.59 -8.13 17.11
C ASN A 56 1.59 -8.29 15.98
N GLY A 57 1.25 -9.55 15.70
CA GLY A 57 0.26 -9.88 14.70
C GLY A 57 0.85 -9.98 13.31
N LYS A 58 -0.01 -10.21 12.34
CA LYS A 58 0.40 -10.40 10.96
C LYS A 58 -0.65 -9.90 9.99
N ILE A 59 -0.18 -9.59 8.79
CA ILE A 59 -1.02 -9.22 7.65
C ILE A 59 -0.72 -10.22 6.55
N ILE A 60 -1.70 -11.04 6.20
CA ILE A 60 -1.57 -12.08 5.19
C ILE A 60 -2.35 -11.64 3.96
N ILE A 61 -1.68 -11.59 2.81
CA ILE A 61 -2.30 -11.28 1.53
C ILE A 61 -2.02 -12.45 0.59
N GLY A 62 -3.09 -13.02 0.04
CA GLY A 62 -3.00 -14.31 -0.60
C GLY A 62 -2.65 -15.35 0.46
N ASP A 63 -1.55 -16.03 0.26
CA ASP A 63 -1.07 -17.04 1.22
C ASP A 63 0.22 -16.60 1.93
N ASN A 64 0.61 -15.33 1.78
CA ASN A 64 1.89 -14.84 2.29
C ASN A 64 1.72 -13.76 3.34
N ASP A 65 2.46 -13.89 4.43
CA ASP A 65 2.67 -12.80 5.37
C ASP A 65 3.51 -11.74 4.67
N ILE A 66 3.00 -10.51 4.53
CA ILE A 66 3.66 -9.45 3.78
C ILE A 66 5.01 -9.04 4.38
N PHE A 67 5.24 -9.31 5.67
CA PHE A 67 6.50 -8.99 6.34
C PHE A 67 7.56 -10.08 6.15
N SER A 68 7.20 -11.22 5.55
CA SER A 68 8.14 -12.29 5.23
C SER A 68 8.61 -12.30 3.78
N ILE A 69 8.02 -11.45 2.92
CA ILE A 69 8.38 -11.36 1.50
C ILE A 69 9.16 -10.06 1.23
N LYS A 70 9.83 -10.01 0.09
CA LYS A 70 10.55 -8.81 -0.34
C LYS A 70 9.58 -7.67 -0.62
N ARG A 71 10.04 -6.45 -0.40
CA ARG A 71 9.21 -5.24 -0.58
C ARG A 71 8.66 -5.13 -2.01
N GLU A 72 9.46 -5.45 -3.02
CA GLU A 72 9.01 -5.42 -4.41
C GLU A 72 7.94 -6.47 -4.74
N ASN A 73 7.78 -7.49 -3.89
CA ASN A 73 6.77 -8.53 -4.05
C ASN A 73 5.49 -8.25 -3.27
N ASN A 74 5.42 -7.13 -2.55
CA ASN A 74 4.21 -6.74 -1.84
C ASN A 74 3.13 -6.34 -2.85
N PRO A 75 1.95 -7.01 -2.84
CA PRO A 75 0.90 -6.75 -3.82
C PRO A 75 0.09 -5.49 -3.54
N VAL A 76 0.45 -4.72 -2.50
CA VAL A 76 -0.31 -3.54 -2.10
C VAL A 76 0.23 -2.30 -2.80
N THR A 77 -0.68 -1.51 -3.37
CA THR A 77 -0.38 -0.18 -3.92
C THR A 77 -1.12 0.87 -3.11
N PHE A 78 -0.48 1.98 -2.84
CA PHE A 78 -1.04 3.04 -2.02
C PHE A 78 -1.14 4.35 -2.80
N ILE A 79 -2.32 4.99 -2.70
CA ILE A 79 -2.55 6.31 -3.29
C ILE A 79 -2.82 7.27 -2.13
N PRO A 80 -1.89 8.20 -1.85
CA PRO A 80 -2.08 9.15 -0.74
C PRO A 80 -3.09 10.25 -1.11
N ASP A 81 -3.62 10.94 -0.09
CA ASP A 81 -4.53 12.08 -0.26
C ASP A 81 -3.86 13.20 -1.05
N ILE A 82 -2.59 13.45 -0.73
CA ILE A 82 -1.81 14.49 -1.41
C ILE A 82 -0.88 13.80 -2.38
N PRO A 83 -1.02 14.06 -3.70
CA PRO A 83 -0.13 13.45 -4.68
C PRO A 83 1.33 13.81 -4.42
N VAL A 84 2.20 12.82 -4.50
CA VAL A 84 3.65 13.01 -4.39
C VAL A 84 4.24 12.88 -5.79
N TYR A 85 4.83 13.96 -6.29
CA TYR A 85 5.43 13.97 -7.62
C TYR A 85 6.61 14.94 -7.66
N TYR A 86 7.45 14.77 -8.65
CA TYR A 86 8.56 15.68 -8.90
C TYR A 86 8.13 16.74 -9.89
N GLU A 87 8.01 17.99 -9.46
CA GLU A 87 7.53 19.09 -10.30
C GLU A 87 8.40 19.33 -11.54
N GLU A 88 9.68 18.97 -11.46
CA GLU A 88 10.62 19.15 -12.56
C GLU A 88 10.43 18.12 -13.68
N LEU A 89 9.67 17.07 -13.44
CA LEU A 89 9.48 16.00 -14.40
C LEU A 89 8.15 16.13 -15.13
N THR A 90 8.13 15.81 -16.41
CA THR A 90 6.89 15.67 -17.16
C THR A 90 6.18 14.37 -16.78
N VAL A 91 4.93 14.21 -17.22
CA VAL A 91 4.19 12.95 -17.01
C VAL A 91 4.96 11.77 -17.60
N TRP A 92 5.50 11.94 -18.81
CA TRP A 92 6.28 10.89 -19.47
C TRP A 92 7.51 10.51 -18.65
N GLU A 93 8.23 11.50 -18.14
CA GLU A 93 9.43 11.27 -17.32
C GLU A 93 9.09 10.56 -16.00
N HIS A 94 7.98 10.93 -15.33
CA HIS A 94 7.52 10.23 -14.13
C HIS A 94 7.22 8.76 -14.42
N LEU A 95 6.51 8.49 -15.53
CA LEU A 95 6.17 7.12 -15.90
C LEU A 95 7.42 6.30 -16.25
N GLN A 96 8.40 6.92 -16.90
CA GLN A 96 9.67 6.26 -17.16
C GLN A 96 10.43 5.94 -15.89
N PHE A 97 10.44 6.87 -14.93
CA PHE A 97 11.09 6.66 -13.64
C PHE A 97 10.46 5.47 -12.90
N ILE A 98 9.14 5.42 -12.84
CA ILE A 98 8.42 4.32 -12.17
C ILE A 98 8.63 3.01 -12.91
N LYS A 99 8.61 3.02 -14.25
CA LYS A 99 8.87 1.83 -15.06
C LYS A 99 10.25 1.24 -14.78
N ALA A 100 11.24 2.10 -14.58
CA ALA A 100 12.60 1.66 -14.25
C ALA A 100 12.66 0.94 -12.89
N LEU A 101 11.80 1.30 -11.94
CA LEU A 101 11.71 0.62 -10.65
C LEU A 101 11.02 -0.75 -10.75
N TYR A 102 10.22 -0.97 -11.78
CA TYR A 102 9.46 -2.21 -11.99
C TYR A 102 9.69 -2.74 -13.42
N PRO A 103 10.91 -3.16 -13.76
CA PRO A 103 11.25 -3.51 -15.14
C PRO A 103 10.50 -4.73 -15.67
N GLU A 104 9.99 -5.58 -14.81
CA GLU A 104 9.27 -6.80 -15.20
C GLU A 104 7.81 -6.54 -15.56
N ASN A 105 7.30 -5.33 -15.30
CA ASN A 105 5.94 -4.97 -15.66
C ASN A 105 5.82 -4.85 -17.17
N SER A 106 4.81 -5.52 -17.76
CA SER A 106 4.62 -5.56 -19.21
C SER A 106 3.99 -4.29 -19.78
N VAL A 107 3.45 -3.41 -18.92
CA VAL A 107 2.82 -2.17 -19.38
C VAL A 107 3.90 -1.18 -19.84
N THR A 108 3.72 -0.59 -21.02
CA THR A 108 4.66 0.40 -21.54
C THR A 108 4.19 1.82 -21.21
N VAL A 109 5.15 2.76 -21.15
CA VAL A 109 4.84 4.18 -20.94
C VAL A 109 3.99 4.71 -22.09
N ASP A 110 4.32 4.35 -23.33
CA ASP A 110 3.56 4.79 -24.51
C ASP A 110 2.11 4.32 -24.47
N SER A 111 1.85 3.10 -24.03
CA SER A 111 0.48 2.59 -23.91
C SER A 111 -0.33 3.35 -22.85
N LEU A 112 0.30 3.71 -21.74
CA LEU A 112 -0.36 4.51 -20.69
C LEU A 112 -0.70 5.91 -21.18
N ILE A 113 0.23 6.56 -21.88
CA ILE A 113 -0.01 7.90 -22.42
C ILE A 113 -1.18 7.88 -23.40
N ARG A 114 -1.27 6.88 -24.27
CA ARG A 114 -2.38 6.73 -25.20
C ARG A 114 -3.70 6.41 -24.49
N GLU A 115 -3.69 5.47 -23.54
CA GLU A 115 -4.88 5.04 -22.82
C GLU A 115 -5.52 6.18 -22.04
N PHE A 116 -4.72 7.01 -21.40
CA PHE A 116 -5.21 8.13 -20.61
C PHE A 116 -5.18 9.47 -21.33
N ASN A 117 -4.86 9.47 -22.63
CA ASN A 117 -4.86 10.67 -23.48
C ASN A 117 -4.00 11.80 -22.90
N LEU A 118 -2.77 11.48 -22.52
CA LEU A 118 -1.84 12.40 -21.86
C LEU A 118 -0.83 13.05 -22.82
N ASN A 119 -1.19 13.25 -24.07
CA ASN A 119 -0.32 13.85 -25.08
C ASN A 119 0.05 15.31 -24.77
#